data_06977db59eaf4098ae54be5dd5463c4e
#
_entry.id   06977db59eaf4098ae54be5dd5463c4e
#
_cell.length_a   1.000
_cell.length_b   1.000
_cell.length_c   1.000
_cell.angle_alpha   90.00
_cell.angle_beta   90.00
_cell.angle_gamma   90.00
#
_symmetry.space_group_name_H-M   'P 1'
#
loop_
_entity.id
_entity.type
_entity.pdbx_description
1 polymer ?
#
loop_
_entity_poly.entity_id
_entity_poly.type
_entity_poly.pdbx_seq_one_letter_code
_entity_poly.pdbx_strand_id
1 'polypeptide(L)'
;MLFAHGYGCDQNMWRFVTPAFQDTHRIVLFDHVGNGRSDLSAYRDERHGSLDGYAEDVLDIVREHDLHEVILVGHSVSSMIGVLAANREPERFAGIVMVGPSPRYIDDEAAGYVGGFTAEDIDGLLESLDSNYLGWSSAMAPVIMGNPERPELGEELTNSFCATDPEIAKKFARVTFLSDNRADLPALRVPSLILQCSDDVIAPTVVGEYVHQNTPDSKFMALNATGHCPNLSAPEETVDAIKSWL
;
A
#
# COMPACT_ATOMS: atom_id res chain seq x y z
N MET A 1 -0.44 15.16 -7.24
CA MET A 1 -0.16 13.77 -6.79
C MET A 1 -0.93 13.48 -5.53
N LEU A 2 -1.56 12.32 -5.43
CA LEU A 2 -2.29 11.85 -4.26
C LEU A 2 -1.52 10.66 -3.64
N PHE A 3 -1.15 10.77 -2.37
CA PHE A 3 -0.34 9.76 -1.69
C PHE A 3 -1.18 9.00 -0.68
N ALA A 4 -1.21 7.68 -0.83
CA ALA A 4 -1.97 6.74 -0.01
C ALA A 4 -1.02 5.78 0.74
N HIS A 5 -1.10 5.79 2.07
CA HIS A 5 -0.23 4.99 2.93
C HIS A 5 -0.65 3.51 3.01
N GLY A 6 0.25 2.65 3.47
CA GLY A 6 0.00 1.24 3.70
C GLY A 6 -0.72 0.93 5.01
N TYR A 7 -0.98 -0.36 5.25
CA TYR A 7 -1.56 -0.86 6.49
C TYR A 7 -0.74 -0.41 7.72
N GLY A 8 -1.44 0.02 8.78
CA GLY A 8 -0.83 0.44 10.05
C GLY A 8 -0.02 1.74 10.00
N CYS A 9 -0.02 2.43 8.86
CA CYS A 9 0.69 3.69 8.66
C CYS A 9 -0.26 4.89 8.67
N ASP A 10 0.29 6.06 8.48
CA ASP A 10 -0.41 7.31 8.25
C ASP A 10 0.29 8.13 7.14
N GLN A 11 -0.28 9.27 6.80
CA GLN A 11 0.25 10.14 5.75
C GLN A 11 1.68 10.62 6.01
N ASN A 12 2.15 10.60 7.27
CA ASN A 12 3.48 11.07 7.63
C ASN A 12 4.60 10.18 7.05
N MET A 13 4.28 8.93 6.67
CA MET A 13 5.24 8.05 6.01
C MET A 13 5.77 8.61 4.67
N TRP A 14 5.08 9.60 4.09
CA TRP A 14 5.44 10.23 2.82
C TRP A 14 6.29 11.50 2.97
N ARG A 15 6.62 11.93 4.20
CA ARG A 15 7.28 13.21 4.50
C ARG A 15 8.65 13.39 3.83
N PHE A 16 9.35 12.31 3.53
CA PHE A 16 10.66 12.37 2.85
C PHE A 16 10.54 12.31 1.32
N VAL A 17 9.39 11.88 0.79
CA VAL A 17 9.15 11.75 -0.66
C VAL A 17 8.45 12.98 -1.22
N THR A 18 7.41 13.47 -0.57
CA THR A 18 6.55 14.55 -1.09
C THR A 18 7.26 15.88 -1.35
N PRO A 19 8.29 16.30 -0.57
CA PRO A 19 8.98 17.56 -0.84
C PRO A 19 9.62 17.63 -2.24
N ALA A 20 9.98 16.46 -2.81
CA ALA A 20 10.62 16.40 -4.13
C ALA A 20 9.67 16.73 -5.31
N PHE A 21 8.36 16.81 -5.06
CA PHE A 21 7.32 17.00 -6.07
C PHE A 21 6.49 18.28 -5.86
N GLN A 22 6.61 18.97 -4.73
CA GLN A 22 5.77 20.12 -4.36
C GLN A 22 5.88 21.31 -5.29
N ASP A 23 7.02 21.47 -5.99
CA ASP A 23 7.23 22.59 -6.92
C ASP A 23 6.59 22.33 -8.29
N THR A 24 6.25 21.08 -8.60
CA THR A 24 5.72 20.67 -9.90
C THR A 24 4.31 20.09 -9.84
N HIS A 25 3.87 19.64 -8.66
CA HIS A 25 2.57 18.99 -8.47
C HIS A 25 1.85 19.53 -7.23
N ARG A 26 0.53 19.61 -7.30
CA ARG A 26 -0.31 19.73 -6.11
C ARG A 26 -0.21 18.42 -5.33
N ILE A 27 0.21 18.49 -4.06
CA ILE A 27 0.33 17.34 -3.17
C ILE A 27 -0.95 17.22 -2.34
N VAL A 28 -1.53 16.03 -2.35
CA VAL A 28 -2.65 15.66 -1.49
C VAL A 28 -2.23 14.45 -0.66
N LEU A 29 -2.41 14.56 0.64
CA LEU A 29 -2.12 13.54 1.62
C LEU A 29 -3.39 13.28 2.43
N PHE A 30 -3.65 12.04 2.78
CA PHE A 30 -4.78 11.66 3.63
C PHE A 30 -4.43 10.44 4.48
N ASP A 31 -5.20 10.25 5.53
CA ASP A 31 -5.16 9.05 6.35
C ASP A 31 -6.39 8.19 6.03
N HIS A 32 -6.16 6.90 5.76
CA HIS A 32 -7.28 5.95 5.67
C HIS A 32 -8.08 5.95 6.97
N VAL A 33 -9.39 5.71 6.85
CA VAL A 33 -10.27 5.63 8.01
C VAL A 33 -9.72 4.62 9.04
N GLY A 34 -9.64 5.04 10.30
CA GLY A 34 -9.05 4.23 11.37
C GLY A 34 -7.55 4.46 11.59
N ASN A 35 -6.89 5.22 10.74
CA ASN A 35 -5.46 5.51 10.82
C ASN A 35 -5.20 7.01 11.02
N GLY A 36 -4.03 7.33 11.54
CA GLY A 36 -3.55 8.69 11.66
C GLY A 36 -4.55 9.60 12.40
N ARG A 37 -4.99 10.66 11.73
CA ARG A 37 -5.94 11.65 12.25
C ARG A 37 -7.31 11.59 11.58
N SER A 38 -7.61 10.52 10.85
CA SER A 38 -8.93 10.33 10.25
C SER A 38 -10.02 10.21 11.32
N ASP A 39 -11.24 10.61 10.97
CA ASP A 39 -12.39 10.49 11.86
C ASP A 39 -12.80 9.02 12.01
N LEU A 40 -12.55 8.43 13.18
CA LEU A 40 -12.91 7.05 13.49
C LEU A 40 -14.41 6.79 13.34
N SER A 41 -15.25 7.80 13.58
CA SER A 41 -16.70 7.68 13.44
C SER A 41 -17.16 7.52 11.99
N ALA A 42 -16.29 7.77 11.02
CA ALA A 42 -16.54 7.54 9.60
C ALA A 42 -16.44 6.07 9.19
N TYR A 43 -15.83 5.21 10.02
CA TYR A 43 -15.72 3.78 9.72
C TYR A 43 -17.13 3.12 9.66
N ARG A 44 -17.35 2.30 8.64
CA ARG A 44 -18.58 1.51 8.42
C ARG A 44 -18.21 0.12 7.96
N ASP A 45 -18.65 -0.92 8.67
CA ASP A 45 -18.39 -2.31 8.29
C ASP A 45 -18.88 -2.63 6.87
N GLU A 46 -20.06 -2.10 6.51
CA GLU A 46 -20.66 -2.32 5.19
C GLU A 46 -19.83 -1.69 4.05
N ARG A 47 -19.13 -0.59 4.32
CA ARG A 47 -18.27 0.10 3.35
C ARG A 47 -16.85 -0.45 3.35
N HIS A 48 -16.26 -0.62 4.54
CA HIS A 48 -14.84 -0.94 4.69
C HIS A 48 -14.57 -2.45 4.89
N GLY A 49 -15.57 -3.28 4.64
CA GLY A 49 -15.43 -4.76 4.65
C GLY A 49 -14.72 -5.33 3.42
N SER A 50 -14.30 -4.50 2.46
CA SER A 50 -13.46 -4.86 1.32
C SER A 50 -12.60 -3.67 0.90
N LEU A 51 -11.59 -3.88 0.05
CA LEU A 51 -10.77 -2.79 -0.52
C LEU A 51 -11.59 -1.82 -1.38
N ASP A 52 -12.73 -2.25 -1.88
CA ASP A 52 -13.67 -1.42 -2.64
C ASP A 52 -14.14 -0.18 -1.88
N GLY A 53 -14.38 -0.30 -0.58
CA GLY A 53 -14.77 0.83 0.26
C GLY A 53 -13.66 1.85 0.42
N TYR A 54 -12.42 1.39 0.58
CA TYR A 54 -11.25 2.27 0.64
C TYR A 54 -10.96 2.93 -0.73
N ALA A 55 -11.22 2.23 -1.83
CA ALA A 55 -11.15 2.81 -3.16
C ALA A 55 -12.20 3.91 -3.36
N GLU A 56 -13.40 3.72 -2.81
CA GLU A 56 -14.45 4.75 -2.83
C GLU A 56 -14.07 5.96 -1.97
N ASP A 57 -13.36 5.78 -0.83
CA ASP A 57 -12.84 6.90 -0.05
C ASP A 57 -11.82 7.73 -0.85
N VAL A 58 -10.96 7.06 -1.63
CA VAL A 58 -10.03 7.74 -2.56
C VAL A 58 -10.80 8.54 -3.61
N LEU A 59 -11.84 7.96 -4.20
CA LEU A 59 -12.68 8.65 -5.18
C LEU A 59 -13.45 9.81 -4.57
N ASP A 60 -13.93 9.69 -3.34
CA ASP A 60 -14.58 10.79 -2.63
C ASP A 60 -13.65 11.98 -2.45
N ILE A 61 -12.36 11.74 -2.09
CA ILE A 61 -11.34 12.79 -2.02
C ILE A 61 -11.12 13.43 -3.41
N VAL A 62 -11.00 12.61 -4.44
CA VAL A 62 -10.77 13.08 -5.82
C VAL A 62 -11.93 13.94 -6.30
N ARG A 63 -13.17 13.54 -6.03
CA ARG A 63 -14.40 14.27 -6.41
C ARG A 63 -14.57 15.55 -5.60
N GLU A 64 -14.42 15.49 -4.27
CA GLU A 64 -14.63 16.63 -3.37
C GLU A 64 -13.64 17.77 -3.66
N HIS A 65 -12.41 17.42 -3.98
CA HIS A 65 -11.38 18.40 -4.31
C HIS A 65 -11.25 18.71 -5.80
N ASP A 66 -12.17 18.18 -6.61
CA ASP A 66 -12.21 18.31 -8.08
C ASP A 66 -10.83 18.05 -8.71
N LEU A 67 -10.22 16.94 -8.32
CA LEU A 67 -8.91 16.55 -8.82
C LEU A 67 -9.03 15.90 -10.20
N HIS A 68 -8.14 16.29 -11.09
CA HIS A 68 -7.98 15.74 -12.43
C HIS A 68 -6.52 15.42 -12.70
N GLU A 69 -6.27 14.53 -13.65
CA GLU A 69 -4.92 14.07 -14.00
C GLU A 69 -4.14 13.60 -12.76
N VAL A 70 -4.82 12.86 -11.87
CA VAL A 70 -4.26 12.40 -10.60
C VAL A 70 -3.19 11.34 -10.87
N ILE A 71 -1.99 11.56 -10.34
CA ILE A 71 -0.99 10.51 -10.17
C ILE A 71 -1.16 10.02 -8.73
N LEU A 72 -1.69 8.80 -8.59
CA LEU A 72 -1.82 8.17 -7.27
C LEU A 72 -0.54 7.40 -6.96
N VAL A 73 0.03 7.65 -5.78
CA VAL A 73 1.19 6.92 -5.24
C VAL A 73 0.70 6.10 -4.05
N GLY A 74 0.52 4.80 -4.27
CA GLY A 74 0.01 3.88 -3.26
C GLY A 74 1.09 2.96 -2.72
N HIS A 75 1.22 2.89 -1.40
CA HIS A 75 2.11 1.96 -0.73
C HIS A 75 1.35 0.70 -0.31
N SER A 76 1.92 -0.48 -0.61
CA SER A 76 1.39 -1.76 -0.15
C SER A 76 -0.07 -1.96 -0.58
N VAL A 77 -1.00 -2.20 0.36
CA VAL A 77 -2.44 -2.34 0.12
C VAL A 77 -3.03 -1.19 -0.70
N SER A 78 -2.49 0.03 -0.52
CA SER A 78 -2.97 1.20 -1.26
C SER A 78 -2.64 1.17 -2.75
N SER A 79 -1.73 0.30 -3.18
CA SER A 79 -1.53 0.00 -4.61
C SER A 79 -2.80 -0.61 -5.22
N MET A 80 -3.39 -1.60 -4.56
CA MET A 80 -4.62 -2.24 -5.05
C MET A 80 -5.84 -1.34 -4.86
N ILE A 81 -5.91 -0.57 -3.77
CA ILE A 81 -6.93 0.47 -3.58
C ILE A 81 -6.89 1.46 -4.76
N GLY A 82 -5.69 1.87 -5.18
CA GLY A 82 -5.50 2.75 -6.34
C GLY A 82 -5.94 2.11 -7.66
N VAL A 83 -5.61 0.84 -7.88
CA VAL A 83 -6.07 0.07 -9.06
C VAL A 83 -7.60 0.04 -9.11
N LEU A 84 -8.26 -0.29 -7.99
CA LEU A 84 -9.72 -0.33 -7.91
C LEU A 84 -10.35 1.05 -8.16
N ALA A 85 -9.79 2.11 -7.61
CA ALA A 85 -10.26 3.48 -7.84
C ALA A 85 -10.12 3.89 -9.31
N ALA A 86 -8.95 3.65 -9.91
CA ALA A 86 -8.70 3.99 -11.31
C ALA A 86 -9.49 3.14 -12.29
N ASN A 87 -9.82 1.89 -11.97
CA ASN A 87 -10.69 1.06 -12.79
C ASN A 87 -12.14 1.59 -12.81
N ARG A 88 -12.58 2.30 -11.75
CA ARG A 88 -13.93 2.89 -11.67
C ARG A 88 -14.05 4.23 -12.38
N GLU A 89 -13.07 5.11 -12.21
CA GLU A 89 -13.05 6.46 -12.81
C GLU A 89 -11.71 6.74 -13.49
N PRO A 90 -11.36 6.00 -14.57
CA PRO A 90 -10.04 6.10 -15.21
C PRO A 90 -9.75 7.50 -15.74
N GLU A 91 -10.77 8.28 -16.10
CA GLU A 91 -10.63 9.65 -16.61
C GLU A 91 -10.11 10.66 -15.56
N ARG A 92 -10.13 10.30 -14.28
CA ARG A 92 -9.59 11.13 -13.20
C ARG A 92 -8.08 10.95 -13.02
N PHE A 93 -7.52 9.83 -13.48
CA PHE A 93 -6.15 9.45 -13.19
C PHE A 93 -5.24 9.57 -14.43
N ALA A 94 -4.09 10.23 -14.26
CA ALA A 94 -3.02 10.24 -15.25
C ALA A 94 -2.08 9.03 -15.10
N GLY A 95 -2.03 8.41 -13.91
CA GLY A 95 -1.23 7.23 -13.68
C GLY A 95 -1.23 6.76 -12.23
N ILE A 96 -0.65 5.58 -12.00
CA ILE A 96 -0.48 4.99 -10.66
C ILE A 96 0.96 4.57 -10.44
N VAL A 97 1.51 4.94 -9.29
CA VAL A 97 2.76 4.40 -8.75
C VAL A 97 2.41 3.41 -7.63
N MET A 98 2.77 2.17 -7.81
CA MET A 98 2.56 1.08 -6.86
C MET A 98 3.87 0.75 -6.16
N VAL A 99 3.96 1.03 -4.86
CA VAL A 99 5.17 0.80 -4.06
C VAL A 99 4.97 -0.45 -3.20
N GLY A 100 5.70 -1.51 -3.47
CA GLY A 100 5.57 -2.81 -2.80
C GLY A 100 4.17 -3.42 -2.95
N PRO A 101 3.61 -3.51 -4.18
CA PRO A 101 2.24 -3.98 -4.38
C PRO A 101 2.10 -5.48 -4.14
N SER A 102 0.95 -5.90 -3.62
CA SER A 102 0.53 -7.31 -3.68
C SER A 102 -0.96 -7.37 -4.05
N PRO A 103 -1.34 -8.07 -5.13
CA PRO A 103 -2.73 -8.25 -5.48
C PRO A 103 -3.40 -9.36 -4.68
N ARG A 104 -2.61 -10.26 -4.08
CA ARG A 104 -3.01 -11.36 -3.21
C ARG A 104 -1.81 -11.85 -2.43
N TYR A 105 -1.96 -12.01 -1.13
CA TYR A 105 -0.87 -12.46 -0.26
C TYR A 105 -0.77 -13.99 -0.19
N ILE A 106 -1.89 -14.69 -0.34
CA ILE A 106 -1.96 -16.16 -0.23
C ILE A 106 -1.57 -16.81 -1.57
N ASP A 107 -0.68 -17.79 -1.51
CA ASP A 107 -0.31 -18.63 -2.63
C ASP A 107 -1.53 -19.30 -3.27
N ASP A 108 -1.49 -19.53 -4.57
CA ASP A 108 -2.52 -20.26 -5.32
C ASP A 108 -1.83 -21.25 -6.25
N GLU A 109 -1.54 -22.44 -5.71
CA GLU A 109 -0.84 -23.51 -6.43
C GLU A 109 -1.58 -23.92 -7.71
N ALA A 110 -2.92 -23.92 -7.68
CA ALA A 110 -3.74 -24.31 -8.83
C ALA A 110 -3.60 -23.32 -9.99
N ALA A 111 -3.37 -22.04 -9.69
CA ALA A 111 -3.12 -20.99 -10.67
C ALA A 111 -1.62 -20.77 -10.94
N GLY A 112 -0.73 -21.45 -10.23
CA GLY A 112 0.72 -21.23 -10.29
C GLY A 112 1.14 -19.84 -9.77
N TYR A 113 0.36 -19.25 -8.86
CA TYR A 113 0.62 -17.93 -8.30
C TYR A 113 1.31 -18.03 -6.94
N VAL A 114 2.35 -17.23 -6.76
CA VAL A 114 3.07 -17.06 -5.49
C VAL A 114 2.72 -15.71 -4.90
N GLY A 115 2.04 -15.71 -3.74
CA GLY A 115 1.72 -14.51 -2.95
C GLY A 115 2.73 -14.26 -1.85
N GLY A 116 3.47 -15.30 -1.47
CA GLY A 116 4.51 -15.28 -0.44
C GLY A 116 4.09 -15.90 0.90
N PHE A 117 2.81 -16.24 1.06
CA PHE A 117 2.26 -16.84 2.28
C PHE A 117 1.34 -18.00 1.94
N THR A 118 1.33 -19.03 2.77
CA THR A 118 0.27 -20.03 2.75
C THR A 118 -1.00 -19.47 3.40
N ALA A 119 -2.14 -20.14 3.18
CA ALA A 119 -3.37 -19.79 3.89
C ALA A 119 -3.21 -19.93 5.41
N GLU A 120 -2.48 -20.95 5.87
CA GLU A 120 -2.20 -21.19 7.29
C GLU A 120 -1.34 -20.07 7.91
N ASP A 121 -0.35 -19.53 7.16
CA ASP A 121 0.46 -18.41 7.61
C ASP A 121 -0.40 -17.15 7.82
N ILE A 122 -1.31 -16.86 6.89
CA ILE A 122 -2.22 -15.71 7.01
C ILE A 122 -3.23 -15.91 8.15
N ASP A 123 -3.78 -17.11 8.31
CA ASP A 123 -4.67 -17.40 9.43
C ASP A 123 -3.94 -17.21 10.78
N GLY A 124 -2.72 -17.73 10.93
CA GLY A 124 -1.90 -17.55 12.13
C GLY A 124 -1.52 -16.08 12.37
N LEU A 125 -1.22 -15.31 11.32
CA LEU A 125 -0.97 -13.88 11.41
C LEU A 125 -2.20 -13.15 11.95
N LEU A 126 -3.37 -13.40 11.39
CA LEU A 126 -4.62 -12.78 11.79
C LEU A 126 -5.03 -13.16 13.22
N GLU A 127 -4.87 -14.42 13.62
CA GLU A 127 -5.11 -14.86 15.00
C GLU A 127 -4.18 -14.18 16.01
N SER A 128 -2.89 -14.07 15.68
CA SER A 128 -1.92 -13.37 16.52
C SER A 128 -2.26 -11.91 16.69
N LEU A 129 -2.65 -11.26 15.60
CA LEU A 129 -3.07 -9.85 15.57
C LEU A 129 -4.37 -9.64 16.36
N ASP A 130 -5.35 -10.54 16.25
CA ASP A 130 -6.61 -10.49 17.00
C ASP A 130 -6.38 -10.67 18.51
N SER A 131 -5.48 -11.58 18.89
CA SER A 131 -5.22 -11.89 20.30
C SER A 131 -4.43 -10.80 21.03
N ASN A 132 -3.44 -10.18 20.37
CA ASN A 132 -2.59 -9.15 20.95
C ASN A 132 -2.04 -8.20 19.91
N TYR A 133 -2.84 -7.24 19.47
CA TYR A 133 -2.49 -6.27 18.44
C TYR A 133 -1.17 -5.53 18.72
N LEU A 134 -1.00 -5.00 19.94
CA LEU A 134 0.21 -4.25 20.30
C LEU A 134 1.46 -5.13 20.36
N GLY A 135 1.33 -6.35 20.88
CA GLY A 135 2.43 -7.31 20.89
C GLY A 135 2.83 -7.75 19.48
N TRP A 136 1.84 -8.01 18.63
CA TRP A 136 2.05 -8.33 17.22
C TRP A 136 2.75 -7.15 16.50
N SER A 137 2.25 -5.93 16.69
CA SER A 137 2.83 -4.72 16.08
C SER A 137 4.30 -4.53 16.47
N SER A 138 4.62 -4.69 17.75
CA SER A 138 5.99 -4.55 18.25
C SER A 138 6.94 -5.62 17.72
N ALA A 139 6.44 -6.83 17.47
CA ALA A 139 7.24 -7.94 16.94
C ALA A 139 7.41 -7.83 15.42
N MET A 140 6.34 -7.49 14.69
CA MET A 140 6.32 -7.56 13.24
C MET A 140 6.80 -6.29 12.55
N ALA A 141 6.58 -5.12 13.11
CA ALA A 141 6.98 -3.87 12.45
C ALA A 141 8.49 -3.80 12.14
N PRO A 142 9.41 -4.20 13.02
CA PRO A 142 10.84 -4.25 12.69
C PRO A 142 11.15 -5.27 11.58
N VAL A 143 10.45 -6.39 11.53
CA VAL A 143 10.61 -7.43 10.49
C VAL A 143 10.13 -6.90 9.14
N ILE A 144 8.97 -6.25 9.11
CA ILE A 144 8.39 -5.62 7.91
C ILE A 144 9.29 -4.51 7.39
N MET A 145 9.80 -3.67 8.30
CA MET A 145 10.71 -2.58 7.93
C MET A 145 12.03 -3.12 7.38
N GLY A 146 12.52 -4.26 7.85
CA GLY A 146 13.88 -4.70 7.56
C GLY A 146 14.91 -3.72 8.13
N ASN A 147 16.10 -3.63 7.51
CA ASN A 147 17.14 -2.64 7.86
C ASN A 147 17.56 -2.72 9.34
N PRO A 148 18.01 -3.88 9.85
CA PRO A 148 18.33 -4.06 11.27
C PRO A 148 19.48 -3.17 11.76
N GLU A 149 20.30 -2.62 10.87
CA GLU A 149 21.35 -1.66 11.15
C GLU A 149 20.83 -0.23 11.42
N ARG A 150 19.52 0.01 11.15
CA ARG A 150 18.82 1.27 11.39
C ARG A 150 17.55 1.02 12.22
N PRO A 151 17.70 0.62 13.51
CA PRO A 151 16.59 0.20 14.35
C PRO A 151 15.52 1.30 14.56
N GLU A 152 15.89 2.57 14.42
CA GLU A 152 14.98 3.70 14.49
C GLU A 152 13.84 3.65 13.47
N LEU A 153 14.07 3.03 12.29
CA LEU A 153 13.03 2.83 11.28
C LEU A 153 12.00 1.79 11.73
N GLY A 154 12.47 0.70 12.35
CA GLY A 154 11.58 -0.31 12.94
C GLY A 154 10.78 0.24 14.12
N GLU A 155 11.40 1.07 14.98
CA GLU A 155 10.72 1.77 16.08
C GLU A 155 9.64 2.72 15.55
N GLU A 156 9.95 3.45 14.47
CA GLU A 156 8.98 4.36 13.85
C GLU A 156 7.75 3.60 13.33
N LEU A 157 7.96 2.51 12.61
CA LEU A 157 6.86 1.70 12.09
C LEU A 157 6.05 1.06 13.23
N THR A 158 6.71 0.61 14.30
CA THR A 158 6.07 0.12 15.53
C THR A 158 5.16 1.18 16.14
N ASN A 159 5.66 2.40 16.28
CA ASN A 159 4.89 3.50 16.84
C ASN A 159 3.68 3.86 15.97
N SER A 160 3.85 3.80 14.63
CA SER A 160 2.75 4.01 13.68
C SER A 160 1.66 2.95 13.85
N PHE A 161 2.03 1.67 13.86
CA PHE A 161 1.09 0.57 14.08
C PHE A 161 0.35 0.71 15.41
N CYS A 162 1.08 0.98 16.49
CA CYS A 162 0.50 1.12 17.82
C CYS A 162 -0.39 2.37 17.99
N ALA A 163 -0.27 3.35 17.11
CA ALA A 163 -1.13 4.55 17.11
C ALA A 163 -2.48 4.35 16.40
N THR A 164 -2.61 3.27 15.60
CA THR A 164 -3.84 2.95 14.88
C THR A 164 -4.90 2.39 15.85
N ASP A 165 -6.19 2.71 15.61
CA ASP A 165 -7.28 2.11 16.38
C ASP A 165 -7.25 0.56 16.22
N PRO A 166 -7.08 -0.21 17.32
CA PRO A 166 -6.87 -1.65 17.22
C PRO A 166 -8.04 -2.40 16.59
N GLU A 167 -9.29 -1.99 16.82
CA GLU A 167 -10.45 -2.71 16.30
C GLU A 167 -10.61 -2.48 14.79
N ILE A 168 -10.35 -1.27 14.32
CA ILE A 168 -10.34 -0.97 12.88
C ILE A 168 -9.12 -1.61 12.21
N ALA A 169 -7.95 -1.57 12.87
CA ALA A 169 -6.74 -2.19 12.35
C ALA A 169 -6.90 -3.70 12.12
N LYS A 170 -7.52 -4.42 13.04
CA LYS A 170 -7.81 -5.86 12.89
C LYS A 170 -8.70 -6.14 11.68
N LYS A 171 -9.74 -5.32 11.48
CA LYS A 171 -10.65 -5.43 10.34
C LYS A 171 -9.92 -5.10 9.04
N PHE A 172 -9.13 -4.04 9.02
CA PHE A 172 -8.35 -3.65 7.84
C PHE A 172 -7.28 -4.70 7.49
N ALA A 173 -6.65 -5.33 8.49
CA ALA A 173 -5.75 -6.46 8.25
C ALA A 173 -6.45 -7.61 7.52
N ARG A 174 -7.65 -8.01 7.97
CA ARG A 174 -8.43 -9.06 7.30
C ARG A 174 -8.76 -8.68 5.85
N VAL A 175 -9.22 -7.46 5.64
CA VAL A 175 -9.52 -6.94 4.29
C VAL A 175 -8.27 -6.94 3.42
N THR A 176 -7.10 -6.58 3.97
CA THR A 176 -5.83 -6.54 3.26
C THR A 176 -5.34 -7.94 2.91
N PHE A 177 -5.12 -8.79 3.92
CA PHE A 177 -4.44 -10.07 3.74
C PHE A 177 -5.30 -11.16 3.09
N LEU A 178 -6.63 -11.01 3.11
CA LEU A 178 -7.56 -11.94 2.46
C LEU A 178 -8.04 -11.44 1.10
N SER A 179 -7.61 -10.27 0.65
CA SER A 179 -8.00 -9.74 -0.67
C SER A 179 -7.42 -10.56 -1.82
N ASP A 180 -8.13 -10.57 -2.94
CA ASP A 180 -7.64 -11.08 -4.22
C ASP A 180 -8.05 -10.13 -5.36
N ASN A 181 -7.11 -9.30 -5.75
CA ASN A 181 -7.28 -8.28 -6.79
C ASN A 181 -6.56 -8.63 -8.09
N ARG A 182 -6.16 -9.89 -8.28
CA ARG A 182 -5.48 -10.33 -9.51
C ARG A 182 -6.32 -10.09 -10.76
N ALA A 183 -7.64 -10.25 -10.64
CA ALA A 183 -8.56 -10.04 -11.76
C ALA A 183 -8.73 -8.55 -12.14
N ASP A 184 -8.36 -7.62 -11.24
CA ASP A 184 -8.48 -6.18 -11.48
C ASP A 184 -7.31 -5.60 -12.26
N LEU A 185 -6.15 -6.26 -12.24
CA LEU A 185 -4.94 -5.79 -12.89
C LEU A 185 -5.09 -5.62 -14.42
N PRO A 186 -5.67 -6.60 -15.17
CA PRO A 186 -5.83 -6.47 -16.62
C PRO A 186 -6.83 -5.38 -17.04
N ALA A 187 -7.65 -4.90 -16.10
CA ALA A 187 -8.64 -3.84 -16.37
C ALA A 187 -8.03 -2.43 -16.25
N LEU A 188 -6.83 -2.29 -15.66
CA LEU A 188 -6.19 -0.99 -15.47
C LEU A 188 -5.81 -0.37 -16.82
N ARG A 189 -6.33 0.85 -17.08
CA ARG A 189 -6.18 1.55 -18.37
C ARG A 189 -5.28 2.79 -18.30
N VAL A 190 -4.77 3.10 -17.13
CA VAL A 190 -3.85 4.22 -16.94
C VAL A 190 -2.41 3.71 -16.84
N PRO A 191 -1.41 4.49 -17.30
CA PRO A 191 -0.01 4.12 -17.14
C PRO A 191 0.33 3.84 -15.68
N SER A 192 1.21 2.88 -15.44
CA SER A 192 1.59 2.54 -14.07
C SER A 192 3.08 2.25 -13.90
N LEU A 193 3.57 2.52 -12.70
CA LEU A 193 4.91 2.20 -12.25
C LEU A 193 4.83 1.25 -11.06
N ILE A 194 5.52 0.12 -11.15
CA ILE A 194 5.70 -0.81 -10.03
C ILE A 194 7.10 -0.63 -9.46
N LEU A 195 7.18 -0.25 -8.19
CA LEU A 195 8.42 -0.15 -7.42
C LEU A 195 8.50 -1.32 -6.45
N GLN A 196 9.52 -2.15 -6.63
CA GLN A 196 9.71 -3.37 -5.86
C GLN A 196 11.05 -3.35 -5.13
N CYS A 197 11.03 -3.51 -3.80
CA CYS A 197 12.27 -3.69 -3.03
C CYS A 197 12.94 -5.02 -3.36
N SER A 198 14.26 -5.04 -3.27
CA SER A 198 15.07 -6.23 -3.58
C SER A 198 14.85 -7.38 -2.59
N ASP A 199 14.51 -7.05 -1.33
CA ASP A 199 14.23 -8.01 -0.27
C ASP A 199 13.04 -7.48 0.56
N ASP A 200 11.87 -8.02 0.32
CA ASP A 200 10.60 -7.62 0.94
C ASP A 200 9.85 -8.88 1.41
N VAL A 201 9.73 -9.02 2.73
CA VAL A 201 9.09 -10.18 3.36
C VAL A 201 7.57 -10.19 3.24
N ILE A 202 6.97 -9.05 2.84
CA ILE A 202 5.50 -8.91 2.70
C ILE A 202 5.07 -9.09 1.25
N ALA A 203 5.84 -8.53 0.32
CA ALA A 203 5.59 -8.63 -1.12
C ALA A 203 6.91 -9.03 -1.82
N PRO A 204 7.22 -10.32 -1.93
CA PRO A 204 8.42 -10.80 -2.61
C PRO A 204 8.49 -10.32 -4.06
N THR A 205 9.70 -10.23 -4.61
CA THR A 205 9.94 -9.72 -5.98
C THR A 205 9.07 -10.38 -7.04
N VAL A 206 8.81 -11.69 -6.92
CA VAL A 206 7.94 -12.42 -7.85
C VAL A 206 6.51 -11.89 -7.88
N VAL A 207 6.04 -11.30 -6.77
CA VAL A 207 4.69 -10.68 -6.69
C VAL A 207 4.66 -9.39 -7.50
N GLY A 208 5.67 -8.52 -7.36
CA GLY A 208 5.79 -7.30 -8.16
C GLY A 208 5.94 -7.60 -9.66
N GLU A 209 6.70 -8.64 -10.00
CA GLU A 209 6.83 -9.13 -11.38
C GLU A 209 5.47 -9.63 -11.92
N TYR A 210 4.70 -10.36 -11.11
CA TYR A 210 3.34 -10.80 -11.47
C TYR A 210 2.43 -9.60 -11.73
N VAL A 211 2.46 -8.56 -10.86
CA VAL A 211 1.68 -7.34 -11.07
C VAL A 211 2.05 -6.70 -12.41
N HIS A 212 3.34 -6.57 -12.70
CA HIS A 212 3.81 -6.03 -13.98
C HIS A 212 3.34 -6.83 -15.19
N GLN A 213 3.47 -8.15 -15.15
CA GLN A 213 3.09 -9.04 -16.25
C GLN A 213 1.58 -9.03 -16.54
N ASN A 214 0.75 -8.72 -15.53
CA ASN A 214 -0.71 -8.72 -15.65
C ASN A 214 -1.32 -7.32 -15.73
N THR A 215 -0.52 -6.25 -15.68
CA THR A 215 -0.99 -4.86 -15.78
C THR A 215 -0.59 -4.28 -17.13
N PRO A 216 -1.55 -3.92 -18.00
CA PRO A 216 -1.25 -3.22 -19.26
C PRO A 216 -0.53 -1.90 -18.99
N ASP A 217 0.30 -1.44 -19.93
CA ASP A 217 1.02 -0.15 -19.86
C ASP A 217 1.69 0.09 -18.48
N SER A 218 2.42 -0.92 -18.00
CA SER A 218 3.15 -0.82 -16.75
C SER A 218 4.66 -0.84 -16.98
N LYS A 219 5.41 -0.17 -16.07
CA LYS A 219 6.87 -0.30 -15.95
C LYS A 219 7.21 -0.93 -14.60
N PHE A 220 8.17 -1.82 -14.59
CA PHE A 220 8.71 -2.43 -13.37
C PHE A 220 10.10 -1.86 -13.09
N MET A 221 10.33 -1.44 -11.85
CA MET A 221 11.63 -0.98 -11.37
C MET A 221 11.94 -1.65 -10.02
N ALA A 222 13.00 -2.46 -10.02
CA ALA A 222 13.55 -2.98 -8.79
C ALA A 222 14.37 -1.88 -8.09
N LEU A 223 14.12 -1.68 -6.80
CA LEU A 223 14.90 -0.82 -5.92
C LEU A 223 15.97 -1.66 -5.22
N ASN A 224 17.13 -1.06 -4.95
CA ASN A 224 18.15 -1.70 -4.10
C ASN A 224 17.73 -1.71 -2.62
N ALA A 225 16.73 -0.92 -2.26
CA ALA A 225 16.15 -0.88 -0.93
C ALA A 225 15.68 -2.26 -0.47
N THR A 226 15.88 -2.54 0.83
CA THR A 226 15.35 -3.72 1.53
C THR A 226 14.22 -3.33 2.46
N GLY A 227 13.38 -4.32 2.81
CA GLY A 227 12.18 -4.11 3.61
C GLY A 227 11.01 -3.55 2.81
N HIS A 228 9.85 -3.47 3.46
CA HIS A 228 8.58 -3.16 2.80
C HIS A 228 8.31 -1.65 2.62
N CYS A 229 9.10 -0.77 3.26
CA CYS A 229 8.81 0.67 3.32
C CYS A 229 9.95 1.51 2.71
N PRO A 230 10.20 1.45 1.38
CA PRO A 230 11.30 2.19 0.74
C PRO A 230 11.12 3.71 0.80
N ASN A 231 9.89 4.19 0.92
CA ASN A 231 9.56 5.59 1.14
C ASN A 231 10.14 6.16 2.45
N LEU A 232 10.46 5.30 3.43
CA LEU A 232 11.13 5.65 4.70
C LEU A 232 12.60 5.23 4.69
N SER A 233 12.90 4.03 4.23
CA SER A 233 14.26 3.47 4.30
C SER A 233 15.18 3.93 3.17
N ALA A 234 14.63 4.25 1.98
CA ALA A 234 15.35 4.68 0.80
C ALA A 234 14.57 5.76 0.01
N PRO A 235 14.24 6.90 0.65
CA PRO A 235 13.37 7.91 0.04
C PRO A 235 13.98 8.53 -1.22
N GLU A 236 15.29 8.72 -1.28
CA GLU A 236 15.97 9.28 -2.46
C GLU A 236 15.81 8.36 -3.67
N GLU A 237 16.07 7.05 -3.51
CA GLU A 237 15.89 6.06 -4.57
C GLU A 237 14.42 5.98 -5.02
N THR A 238 13.48 6.02 -4.07
CA THR A 238 12.04 6.05 -4.35
C THR A 238 11.66 7.30 -5.16
N VAL A 239 12.15 8.47 -4.79
CA VAL A 239 11.93 9.74 -5.50
C VAL A 239 12.49 9.68 -6.92
N ASP A 240 13.74 9.22 -7.07
CA ASP A 240 14.42 9.16 -8.36
C ASP A 240 13.70 8.19 -9.32
N ALA A 241 13.23 7.06 -8.81
CA ALA A 241 12.44 6.10 -9.57
C ALA A 241 11.12 6.73 -10.07
N ILE A 242 10.38 7.41 -9.19
CA ILE A 242 9.14 8.10 -9.58
C ILE A 242 9.43 9.21 -10.60
N LYS A 243 10.44 10.06 -10.37
CA LYS A 243 10.81 11.14 -11.31
C LYS A 243 11.22 10.63 -12.68
N SER A 244 11.88 9.48 -12.75
CA SER A 244 12.30 8.89 -14.02
C SER A 244 11.14 8.35 -14.85
N TRP A 245 10.00 8.11 -14.21
CA TRP A 245 8.78 7.62 -14.87
C TRP A 245 7.86 8.76 -15.31
N LEU A 246 7.81 9.87 -14.56
CA LEU A 246 7.03 11.08 -14.89
C LEU A 246 7.55 11.77 -16.15
#